data_c929c3e64f8f3ca233da6a144f179fd0
#
_entry.id   c929c3e64f8f3ca233da6a144f179fd0
#
_cell.length_a   1.000
_cell.length_b   1.000
_cell.length_c   1.000
_cell.angle_alpha   90.00
_cell.angle_beta   90.00
_cell.angle_gamma   90.00
#
_symmetry.space_group_name_H-M   'P 1'
#
loop_
_entity.id
_entity.type
_entity.pdbx_description
1 polymer ?
#
loop_
_entity_poly.entity_id
_entity_poly.type
_entity_poly.pdbx_seq_one_letter_code
_entity_poly.pdbx_strand_id
1 'polypeptide(L)'
;MLTDNRTWVIVLAGGIGSRFWPVSTLERPKQLLPLVDDGPLRTDTIDRARSLVPDERIRVLAGEHLVEPFRSSLPNFPADSYLCEPLARGTAPALAWAAWHIAQIDPDAVMVSLHADHIIRPREAFQETVNAAVDVVLRHDLLVCIGTVPDRIEVGYGHVEPGERLDASGGLKAYRVRAFHEKPDRETAHRYVEAGHLWNTGIFAWKARTLLEEIEQHAPEIHRHIPLLEENAEAFFKVVPTSVIDRAVVEQSERFAVLGATFTWDDVGSWEALARLHLSDAQGNVIVGAGQTVESSDNVVFTDQGSVVLFGIENLVVIRTGDRTLVLPRERAADLKELLEQLDSEA
;
A
#
# COMPACT_ATOMS: atom_id res chain seq x y z
N MET A 1 2.00 -19.42 10.16
CA MET A 1 2.99 -18.58 10.87
C MET A 1 4.35 -18.80 10.25
N LEU A 2 5.15 -17.74 10.15
CA LEU A 2 6.54 -17.83 9.74
C LEU A 2 7.33 -18.75 10.67
N THR A 3 8.21 -19.56 10.09
CA THR A 3 9.09 -20.46 10.87
C THR A 3 10.24 -19.69 11.55
N ASP A 4 10.61 -18.51 11.02
CA ASP A 4 11.60 -17.64 11.64
C ASP A 4 10.93 -16.77 12.73
N ASN A 5 11.35 -16.97 13.96
CA ASN A 5 10.84 -16.22 15.10
C ASN A 5 11.41 -14.79 15.23
N ARG A 6 12.24 -14.32 14.29
CA ARG A 6 12.83 -12.97 14.22
C ARG A 6 12.13 -12.05 13.23
N THR A 7 11.04 -12.51 12.59
CA THR A 7 10.31 -11.67 11.63
C THR A 7 9.34 -10.74 12.34
N TRP A 8 9.28 -9.49 11.86
CA TRP A 8 8.35 -8.44 12.25
C TRP A 8 7.51 -8.02 11.05
N VAL A 9 6.27 -7.63 11.29
CA VAL A 9 5.40 -7.04 10.27
C VAL A 9 5.19 -5.56 10.57
N ILE A 10 5.45 -4.72 9.58
CA ILE A 10 5.28 -3.26 9.66
C ILE A 10 4.10 -2.89 8.78
N VAL A 11 3.03 -2.37 9.37
CA VAL A 11 1.83 -1.92 8.67
C VAL A 11 1.90 -0.42 8.47
N LEU A 12 1.99 0.01 7.22
CA LEU A 12 2.00 1.42 6.83
C LEU A 12 0.57 1.92 6.68
N ALA A 13 0.16 2.87 7.51
CA ALA A 13 -1.21 3.38 7.59
C ALA A 13 -1.29 4.91 7.49
N GLY A 14 -0.31 5.57 6.87
CA GLY A 14 -0.15 7.04 6.88
C GLY A 14 -0.98 7.83 5.85
N GLY A 15 -1.64 7.19 4.88
CA GLY A 15 -2.34 7.89 3.80
C GLY A 15 -3.79 8.27 4.16
N ILE A 16 -4.29 9.44 3.74
CA ILE A 16 -5.71 9.84 3.91
C ILE A 16 -6.60 9.18 2.85
N GLY A 17 -6.04 8.87 1.67
CA GLY A 17 -6.81 8.33 0.54
C GLY A 17 -7.68 9.40 -0.15
N SER A 18 -7.17 10.60 -0.38
CA SER A 18 -7.88 11.74 -0.97
C SER A 18 -8.60 11.44 -2.29
N ARG A 19 -8.14 10.44 -3.05
CA ARG A 19 -8.80 9.97 -4.28
C ARG A 19 -10.17 9.31 -4.03
N PHE A 20 -10.55 9.03 -2.78
CA PHE A 20 -11.87 8.53 -2.39
C PHE A 20 -12.77 9.64 -1.80
N TRP A 21 -12.38 10.90 -1.99
CA TRP A 21 -13.28 12.00 -1.67
C TRP A 21 -14.59 11.88 -2.49
N PRO A 22 -15.75 12.22 -1.92
CA PRO A 22 -16.01 12.81 -0.60
C PRO A 22 -16.19 11.81 0.55
N VAL A 23 -16.03 10.52 0.33
CA VAL A 23 -16.21 9.47 1.36
C VAL A 23 -14.99 9.39 2.30
N SER A 24 -13.78 9.58 1.75
CA SER A 24 -12.55 9.68 2.53
C SER A 24 -12.33 11.11 2.99
N THR A 25 -12.17 11.28 4.30
CA THR A 25 -11.86 12.54 4.98
C THR A 25 -10.73 12.31 5.99
N LEU A 26 -10.24 13.38 6.64
CA LEU A 26 -9.28 13.27 7.74
C LEU A 26 -9.81 12.43 8.91
N GLU A 27 -11.13 12.56 9.22
CA GLU A 27 -11.79 11.82 10.30
C GLU A 27 -12.15 10.38 9.87
N ARG A 28 -12.32 10.15 8.57
CA ARG A 28 -12.69 8.84 8.00
C ARG A 28 -11.79 8.49 6.81
N PRO A 29 -10.50 8.24 7.03
CA PRO A 29 -9.57 7.95 5.93
C PRO A 29 -9.86 6.59 5.28
N LYS A 30 -9.32 6.39 4.08
CA LYS A 30 -9.56 5.22 3.22
C LYS A 30 -9.46 3.87 3.95
N GLN A 31 -8.48 3.71 4.83
CA GLN A 31 -8.25 2.46 5.59
C GLN A 31 -9.44 2.08 6.49
N LEU A 32 -10.28 3.04 6.84
CA LEU A 32 -11.47 2.85 7.66
C LEU A 32 -12.74 2.57 6.83
N LEU A 33 -12.66 2.65 5.51
CA LEU A 33 -13.82 2.50 4.63
C LEU A 33 -14.05 1.03 4.27
N PRO A 34 -15.32 0.57 4.27
CA PRO A 34 -15.73 -0.74 3.75
C PRO A 34 -15.92 -0.64 2.22
N LEU A 35 -14.82 -0.52 1.46
CA LEU A 35 -14.87 -0.28 0.03
C LEU A 35 -15.14 -1.55 -0.79
N VAL A 36 -14.79 -2.72 -0.27
CA VAL A 36 -14.86 -3.98 -1.05
C VAL A 36 -15.62 -5.07 -0.32
N ASP A 37 -15.42 -5.20 0.98
CA ASP A 37 -16.12 -6.16 1.84
C ASP A 37 -16.91 -5.42 2.92
N ASP A 38 -17.63 -6.15 3.76
CA ASP A 38 -18.42 -5.60 4.87
C ASP A 38 -17.55 -4.95 5.97
N GLY A 39 -16.23 -5.11 5.91
CA GLY A 39 -15.26 -4.60 6.89
C GLY A 39 -14.29 -3.56 6.34
N PRO A 40 -13.66 -2.77 7.21
CA PRO A 40 -12.61 -1.83 6.83
C PRO A 40 -11.36 -2.53 6.28
N LEU A 41 -10.71 -1.95 5.26
CA LEU A 41 -9.51 -2.49 4.62
C LEU A 41 -8.38 -2.83 5.62
N ARG A 42 -8.21 -2.00 6.68
CA ARG A 42 -7.19 -2.24 7.70
C ARG A 42 -7.37 -3.54 8.48
N THR A 43 -8.61 -3.96 8.73
CA THR A 43 -8.90 -5.20 9.47
C THR A 43 -8.32 -6.39 8.72
N ASP A 44 -8.53 -6.45 7.42
CA ASP A 44 -7.95 -7.48 6.56
C ASP A 44 -6.42 -7.48 6.60
N THR A 45 -5.80 -6.30 6.67
CA THR A 45 -4.33 -6.19 6.70
C THR A 45 -3.78 -6.66 8.05
N ILE A 46 -4.41 -6.31 9.18
CA ILE A 46 -3.99 -6.82 10.50
C ILE A 46 -4.21 -8.33 10.60
N ASP A 47 -5.29 -8.86 10.06
CA ASP A 47 -5.53 -10.32 10.05
C ASP A 47 -4.54 -11.05 9.13
N ARG A 48 -4.10 -10.44 8.03
CA ARG A 48 -2.98 -10.94 7.22
C ARG A 48 -1.67 -10.92 8.01
N ALA A 49 -1.37 -9.83 8.71
CA ALA A 49 -0.18 -9.73 9.56
C ALA A 49 -0.17 -10.81 10.67
N ARG A 50 -1.29 -11.01 11.35
CA ARG A 50 -1.49 -12.06 12.36
C ARG A 50 -1.32 -13.48 11.82
N SER A 51 -1.56 -13.67 10.55
CA SER A 51 -1.31 -14.95 9.90
C SER A 51 0.17 -15.29 9.73
N LEU A 52 1.03 -14.27 9.81
CA LEU A 52 2.50 -14.37 9.66
C LEU A 52 3.20 -14.42 11.02
N VAL A 53 2.85 -13.49 11.92
CA VAL A 53 3.54 -13.28 13.20
C VAL A 53 2.52 -13.02 14.34
N PRO A 54 2.88 -13.23 15.62
CA PRO A 54 2.05 -12.83 16.76
C PRO A 54 1.96 -11.30 16.88
N ASP A 55 0.93 -10.80 17.57
CA ASP A 55 0.61 -9.36 17.70
C ASP A 55 1.77 -8.53 18.25
N GLU A 56 2.59 -9.09 19.14
CA GLU A 56 3.78 -8.43 19.73
C GLU A 56 4.85 -8.09 18.71
N ARG A 57 4.81 -8.72 17.52
CA ARG A 57 5.74 -8.47 16.41
C ARG A 57 5.10 -7.74 15.25
N ILE A 58 3.96 -7.13 15.46
CA ILE A 58 3.34 -6.22 14.50
C ILE A 58 3.58 -4.79 14.98
N ARG A 59 3.99 -3.91 14.07
CA ARG A 59 4.05 -2.47 14.31
C ARG A 59 3.18 -1.76 13.27
N VAL A 60 2.34 -0.85 13.73
CA VAL A 60 1.47 -0.01 12.89
C VAL A 60 2.02 1.40 12.90
N LEU A 61 2.52 1.86 11.75
CA LEU A 61 2.93 3.24 11.54
C LEU A 61 1.73 4.04 11.06
N ALA A 62 1.29 5.00 11.85
CA ALA A 62 0.13 5.81 11.54
C ALA A 62 0.29 7.23 12.10
N GLY A 63 -0.26 8.22 11.42
CA GLY A 63 -0.38 9.56 11.98
C GLY A 63 -1.27 9.59 13.22
N GLU A 64 -1.08 10.59 14.08
CA GLU A 64 -1.78 10.70 15.37
C GLU A 64 -3.30 10.58 15.24
N HIS A 65 -3.88 11.19 14.22
CA HIS A 65 -5.32 11.16 13.94
C HIS A 65 -5.88 9.76 13.62
N LEU A 66 -5.02 8.79 13.28
CA LEU A 66 -5.40 7.42 12.95
C LEU A 66 -5.25 6.44 14.12
N VAL A 67 -4.41 6.76 15.11
CA VAL A 67 -4.08 5.83 16.21
C VAL A 67 -5.33 5.45 16.99
N GLU A 68 -6.17 6.42 17.38
CA GLU A 68 -7.38 6.14 18.16
C GLU A 68 -8.45 5.36 17.36
N PRO A 69 -8.76 5.72 16.09
CA PRO A 69 -9.59 4.89 15.22
C PRO A 69 -9.09 3.44 15.06
N PHE A 70 -7.77 3.24 14.98
CA PHE A 70 -7.22 1.87 14.95
C PHE A 70 -7.39 1.14 16.28
N ARG A 71 -7.08 1.77 17.41
CA ARG A 71 -7.26 1.20 18.77
C ARG A 71 -8.70 0.80 19.03
N SER A 72 -9.65 1.66 18.71
CA SER A 72 -11.08 1.40 18.91
C SER A 72 -11.58 0.18 18.14
N SER A 73 -10.99 -0.10 16.96
CA SER A 73 -11.35 -1.26 16.13
C SER A 73 -10.59 -2.54 16.45
N LEU A 74 -9.49 -2.44 17.21
CA LEU A 74 -8.62 -3.54 17.60
C LEU A 74 -8.38 -3.51 19.13
N PRO A 75 -9.42 -3.68 19.96
CA PRO A 75 -9.37 -3.41 21.40
C PRO A 75 -8.36 -4.29 22.16
N ASN A 76 -8.00 -5.45 21.62
CA ASN A 76 -7.03 -6.39 22.23
C ASN A 76 -5.63 -6.30 21.60
N PHE A 77 -5.39 -5.35 20.70
CA PHE A 77 -4.09 -5.20 20.07
C PHE A 77 -3.13 -4.43 21.00
N PRO A 78 -1.85 -4.86 21.16
CA PRO A 78 -0.94 -4.25 22.11
C PRO A 78 -0.76 -2.73 21.89
N ALA A 79 -0.82 -1.96 22.94
CA ALA A 79 -0.74 -0.48 22.85
C ALA A 79 0.61 0.01 22.34
N ASP A 80 1.68 -0.72 22.60
CA ASP A 80 3.06 -0.45 22.14
C ASP A 80 3.31 -0.85 20.68
N SER A 81 2.34 -1.50 20.04
CA SER A 81 2.41 -1.80 18.61
C SER A 81 2.19 -0.58 17.71
N TYR A 82 1.69 0.53 18.23
CA TYR A 82 1.47 1.74 17.45
C TYR A 82 2.70 2.66 17.49
N LEU A 83 3.32 2.84 16.33
CA LEU A 83 4.35 3.86 16.11
C LEU A 83 3.66 5.09 15.52
N CYS A 84 3.40 6.08 16.37
CA CYS A 84 2.71 7.31 15.98
C CYS A 84 3.67 8.25 15.24
N GLU A 85 3.45 8.46 13.94
CA GLU A 85 4.20 9.41 13.14
C GLU A 85 3.80 10.86 13.49
N PRO A 86 4.69 11.67 14.06
CA PRO A 86 4.35 13.04 14.43
C PRO A 86 4.04 13.95 13.23
N LEU A 87 4.68 13.67 12.10
CA LEU A 87 4.52 14.38 10.84
C LEU A 87 4.58 13.40 9.67
N ALA A 88 3.73 13.60 8.65
CA ALA A 88 3.77 12.83 7.41
C ALA A 88 5.02 13.20 6.58
N ARG A 89 6.00 12.30 6.52
CA ARG A 89 7.25 12.48 5.77
C ARG A 89 7.46 11.44 4.67
N GLY A 90 6.41 10.65 4.36
CA GLY A 90 6.49 9.58 3.36
C GLY A 90 7.10 8.29 3.88
N THR A 91 7.12 7.26 3.02
CA THR A 91 7.45 5.89 3.42
C THR A 91 8.92 5.67 3.76
N ALA A 92 9.85 6.47 3.21
CA ALA A 92 11.27 6.28 3.50
C ALA A 92 11.63 6.64 4.94
N PRO A 93 11.29 7.82 5.50
CA PRO A 93 11.49 8.11 6.92
C PRO A 93 10.71 7.19 7.87
N ALA A 94 9.48 6.81 7.51
CA ALA A 94 8.68 5.91 8.32
C ALA A 94 9.33 4.52 8.46
N LEU A 95 9.80 3.95 7.35
CA LEU A 95 10.51 2.66 7.34
C LEU A 95 11.90 2.74 7.95
N ALA A 96 12.62 3.88 7.81
CA ALA A 96 13.89 4.13 8.49
C ALA A 96 13.71 4.09 10.02
N TRP A 97 12.66 4.75 10.53
CA TRP A 97 12.32 4.73 11.95
C TRP A 97 11.95 3.33 12.43
N ALA A 98 11.09 2.61 11.68
CA ALA A 98 10.75 1.24 12.01
C ALA A 98 11.99 0.32 12.03
N ALA A 99 12.88 0.44 11.03
CA ALA A 99 14.12 -0.32 10.96
C ALA A 99 15.06 -0.01 12.15
N TRP A 100 15.22 1.26 12.48
CA TRP A 100 16.00 1.67 13.65
C TRP A 100 15.41 1.07 14.93
N HIS A 101 14.09 1.17 15.12
CA HIS A 101 13.39 0.63 16.30
C HIS A 101 13.57 -0.89 16.43
N ILE A 102 13.42 -1.64 15.34
CA ILE A 102 13.59 -3.09 15.34
C ILE A 102 15.07 -3.48 15.51
N ALA A 103 16.00 -2.73 14.91
CA ALA A 103 17.44 -3.00 15.04
C ALA A 103 17.96 -2.83 16.48
N GLN A 104 17.29 -2.03 17.33
CA GLN A 104 17.62 -1.96 18.77
C GLN A 104 17.28 -3.28 19.49
N ILE A 105 16.38 -4.09 18.94
CA ILE A 105 15.97 -5.40 19.50
C ILE A 105 16.84 -6.51 18.91
N ASP A 106 16.87 -6.57 17.59
CA ASP A 106 17.69 -7.52 16.80
C ASP A 106 17.98 -6.90 15.41
N PRO A 107 19.22 -6.49 15.12
CA PRO A 107 19.58 -5.89 13.84
C PRO A 107 19.42 -6.86 12.65
N ASP A 108 19.43 -8.17 12.88
CA ASP A 108 19.22 -9.21 11.89
C ASP A 108 17.75 -9.64 11.73
N ALA A 109 16.83 -9.02 12.49
CA ALA A 109 15.42 -9.25 12.33
C ALA A 109 14.93 -8.89 10.93
N VAL A 110 14.08 -9.76 10.36
CA VAL A 110 13.46 -9.50 9.06
C VAL A 110 12.20 -8.66 9.27
N MET A 111 12.09 -7.56 8.54
CA MET A 111 10.90 -6.72 8.50
C MET A 111 10.14 -7.01 7.21
N VAL A 112 8.83 -7.24 7.33
CA VAL A 112 7.89 -7.30 6.19
C VAL A 112 7.00 -6.08 6.26
N SER A 113 7.04 -5.20 5.25
CA SER A 113 6.17 -4.02 5.20
C SER A 113 4.90 -4.31 4.39
N LEU A 114 3.76 -3.90 4.93
CA LEU A 114 2.44 -4.03 4.32
C LEU A 114 1.74 -2.67 4.33
N HIS A 115 0.98 -2.36 3.29
CA HIS A 115 0.06 -1.22 3.30
C HIS A 115 -1.28 -1.59 3.95
N ALA A 116 -1.84 -0.69 4.75
CA ALA A 116 -3.09 -0.91 5.50
C ALA A 116 -4.35 -0.93 4.62
N ASP A 117 -4.22 -0.59 3.35
CA ASP A 117 -5.32 -0.29 2.43
C ASP A 117 -5.30 -1.10 1.12
N HIS A 118 -4.45 -2.15 1.05
CA HIS A 118 -4.39 -3.05 -0.10
C HIS A 118 -5.32 -4.26 0.06
N ILE A 119 -5.85 -4.73 -1.06
CA ILE A 119 -6.57 -6.00 -1.16
C ILE A 119 -5.64 -7.08 -1.69
N ILE A 120 -5.63 -8.21 -0.98
CA ILE A 120 -4.76 -9.35 -1.29
C ILE A 120 -5.55 -10.63 -1.05
N ARG A 121 -5.69 -11.48 -2.08
CA ARG A 121 -6.44 -12.75 -2.00
C ARG A 121 -5.84 -13.82 -2.91
N PRO A 122 -5.92 -15.11 -2.52
CA PRO A 122 -6.34 -15.60 -1.20
C PRO A 122 -5.23 -15.42 -0.16
N ARG A 123 -5.60 -15.51 1.13
CA ARG A 123 -4.68 -15.34 2.28
C ARG A 123 -3.55 -16.37 2.30
N GLU A 124 -3.85 -17.60 1.95
CA GLU A 124 -2.89 -18.72 1.93
C GLU A 124 -1.77 -18.45 0.92
N ALA A 125 -2.10 -18.01 -0.29
CA ALA A 125 -1.11 -17.66 -1.32
C ALA A 125 -0.25 -16.46 -0.88
N PHE A 126 -0.82 -15.49 -0.16
CA PHE A 126 -0.07 -14.39 0.45
C PHE A 126 0.94 -14.91 1.49
N GLN A 127 0.50 -15.80 2.40
CA GLN A 127 1.39 -16.39 3.41
C GLN A 127 2.55 -17.15 2.78
N GLU A 128 2.28 -18.00 1.77
CA GLU A 128 3.31 -18.73 1.04
C GLU A 128 4.30 -17.80 0.37
N THR A 129 3.81 -16.74 -0.28
CA THR A 129 4.65 -15.77 -0.97
C THR A 129 5.53 -15.00 0.02
N VAL A 130 4.98 -14.53 1.14
CA VAL A 130 5.76 -13.81 2.16
C VAL A 130 6.80 -14.73 2.82
N ASN A 131 6.43 -15.99 3.12
CA ASN A 131 7.39 -16.97 3.63
C ASN A 131 8.59 -17.14 2.69
N ALA A 132 8.34 -17.23 1.39
CA ALA A 132 9.40 -17.34 0.39
C ALA A 132 10.24 -16.05 0.27
N ALA A 133 9.62 -14.87 0.40
CA ALA A 133 10.35 -13.60 0.42
C ALA A 133 11.29 -13.51 1.62
N VAL A 134 10.82 -13.90 2.82
CA VAL A 134 11.66 -13.96 4.03
C VAL A 134 12.82 -14.95 3.86
N ASP A 135 12.58 -16.11 3.23
CA ASP A 135 13.64 -17.09 2.93
C ASP A 135 14.71 -16.52 2.00
N VAL A 136 14.32 -15.77 0.95
CA VAL A 136 15.26 -15.06 0.06
C VAL A 136 16.09 -14.03 0.83
N VAL A 137 15.45 -13.23 1.71
CA VAL A 137 16.15 -12.26 2.57
C VAL A 137 17.20 -12.93 3.45
N LEU A 138 16.82 -14.04 4.09
CA LEU A 138 17.72 -14.75 5.00
C LEU A 138 18.92 -15.40 4.29
N ARG A 139 18.73 -15.93 3.08
CA ARG A 139 19.78 -16.58 2.32
C ARG A 139 20.73 -15.63 1.60
N HIS A 140 20.19 -14.52 1.08
CA HIS A 140 20.94 -13.68 0.15
C HIS A 140 21.25 -12.28 0.69
N ASP A 141 20.67 -11.90 1.84
CA ASP A 141 20.81 -10.58 2.45
C ASP A 141 20.46 -9.43 1.47
N LEU A 142 19.32 -9.57 0.80
CA LEU A 142 18.78 -8.64 -0.19
C LEU A 142 17.55 -7.93 0.34
N LEU A 143 17.26 -6.76 -0.23
CA LEU A 143 15.93 -6.16 -0.19
C LEU A 143 15.05 -6.92 -1.19
N VAL A 144 13.89 -7.37 -0.77
CA VAL A 144 12.97 -8.13 -1.63
C VAL A 144 11.64 -7.39 -1.73
N CYS A 145 11.17 -7.11 -2.95
CA CYS A 145 9.77 -6.76 -3.17
C CYS A 145 8.96 -7.97 -3.64
N ILE A 146 7.68 -7.96 -3.33
CA ILE A 146 6.73 -8.89 -3.95
C ILE A 146 6.16 -8.20 -5.18
N GLY A 147 6.33 -8.82 -6.35
CA GLY A 147 5.86 -8.31 -7.63
C GLY A 147 4.69 -9.13 -8.16
N THR A 148 3.71 -8.49 -8.78
CA THR A 148 2.59 -9.15 -9.46
C THR A 148 2.67 -8.98 -10.96
N VAL A 149 2.13 -9.98 -11.70
CA VAL A 149 2.05 -9.88 -13.16
C VAL A 149 1.02 -8.83 -13.54
N PRO A 150 1.37 -7.85 -14.39
CA PRO A 150 0.42 -6.85 -14.87
C PRO A 150 -0.77 -7.48 -15.62
N ASP A 151 -1.98 -7.05 -15.31
CA ASP A 151 -3.21 -7.42 -16.02
C ASP A 151 -3.76 -6.29 -16.90
N ARG A 152 -3.13 -5.12 -16.85
CA ARG A 152 -3.48 -3.89 -17.60
C ARG A 152 -2.30 -2.95 -17.74
N ILE A 153 -2.50 -1.83 -18.46
CA ILE A 153 -1.52 -0.73 -18.47
C ILE A 153 -1.82 0.21 -17.30
N GLU A 154 -0.89 0.28 -16.34
CA GLU A 154 -1.01 1.10 -15.14
C GLU A 154 0.21 2.01 -14.98
N VAL A 155 -0.02 3.31 -14.88
CA VAL A 155 1.04 4.33 -14.74
C VAL A 155 1.27 4.72 -13.27
N GLY A 156 0.40 4.30 -12.38
CA GLY A 156 0.45 4.61 -10.96
C GLY A 156 1.40 3.72 -10.15
N TYR A 157 1.96 2.67 -10.76
CA TYR A 157 2.78 1.67 -10.09
C TYR A 157 4.23 1.68 -10.54
N GLY A 158 5.11 1.20 -9.66
CA GLY A 158 6.47 0.84 -10.03
C GLY A 158 6.50 -0.43 -10.88
N HIS A 159 7.39 -0.45 -11.88
CA HIS A 159 7.63 -1.59 -12.77
C HIS A 159 9.02 -2.16 -12.51
N VAL A 160 9.10 -3.47 -12.32
CA VAL A 160 10.32 -4.18 -11.93
C VAL A 160 10.76 -5.09 -13.07
N GLU A 161 11.95 -4.88 -13.61
CA GLU A 161 12.57 -5.77 -14.60
C GLU A 161 13.24 -6.95 -13.89
N PRO A 162 12.73 -8.19 -14.02
CA PRO A 162 13.39 -9.36 -13.44
C PRO A 162 14.68 -9.68 -14.20
N GLY A 163 15.75 -9.95 -13.46
CA GLY A 163 17.07 -10.30 -13.99
C GLY A 163 17.42 -11.77 -13.77
N GLU A 164 18.56 -12.02 -13.12
CA GLU A 164 19.04 -13.36 -12.81
C GLU A 164 18.11 -14.06 -11.80
N ARG A 165 17.82 -15.33 -12.06
CA ARG A 165 16.99 -16.15 -11.19
C ARG A 165 17.69 -16.48 -9.88
N LEU A 166 16.97 -16.36 -8.78
CA LEU A 166 17.40 -16.77 -7.44
C LEU A 166 16.60 -17.99 -6.96
N ASP A 167 17.22 -18.76 -6.07
CA ASP A 167 16.53 -19.84 -5.38
C ASP A 167 15.56 -19.28 -4.32
N ALA A 168 14.32 -19.75 -4.36
CA ALA A 168 13.28 -19.44 -3.40
C ALA A 168 12.56 -20.71 -2.97
N SER A 169 12.04 -20.72 -1.74
CA SER A 169 11.26 -21.84 -1.22
C SER A 169 9.88 -21.95 -1.91
N GLY A 170 9.22 -23.10 -1.76
CA GLY A 170 7.87 -23.31 -2.29
C GLY A 170 7.76 -23.36 -3.81
N GLY A 171 8.87 -23.45 -4.56
CA GLY A 171 8.87 -23.44 -6.02
C GLY A 171 8.55 -22.09 -6.65
N LEU A 172 8.53 -21.03 -5.86
CA LEU A 172 8.25 -19.67 -6.31
C LEU A 172 9.43 -19.11 -7.12
N LYS A 173 9.14 -18.10 -7.93
CA LYS A 173 10.14 -17.48 -8.81
C LYS A 173 10.66 -16.18 -8.18
N ALA A 174 11.92 -16.17 -7.79
CA ALA A 174 12.63 -15.00 -7.35
C ALA A 174 13.71 -14.61 -8.36
N TYR A 175 13.98 -13.31 -8.47
CA TYR A 175 14.99 -12.79 -9.40
C TYR A 175 15.73 -11.62 -8.76
N ARG A 176 17.02 -11.46 -9.04
CA ARG A 176 17.68 -10.17 -8.89
C ARG A 176 16.97 -9.15 -9.78
N VAL A 177 16.77 -7.95 -9.30
CA VAL A 177 16.19 -6.88 -10.11
C VAL A 177 17.29 -6.32 -11.03
N ARG A 178 16.97 -6.20 -12.33
CA ARG A 178 17.82 -5.53 -13.30
C ARG A 178 17.58 -4.03 -13.33
N ALA A 179 16.33 -3.62 -13.25
CA ALA A 179 15.92 -2.22 -13.16
C ALA A 179 14.57 -2.10 -12.45
N PHE A 180 14.39 -0.97 -11.77
CA PHE A 180 13.14 -0.56 -11.16
C PHE A 180 12.76 0.82 -11.73
N HIS A 181 11.50 1.00 -12.09
CA HIS A 181 10.99 2.22 -12.71
C HIS A 181 9.71 2.67 -12.02
N GLU A 182 9.81 3.73 -11.25
CA GLU A 182 8.67 4.27 -10.49
C GLU A 182 7.81 5.16 -11.39
N LYS A 183 6.54 4.76 -11.57
CA LYS A 183 5.50 5.54 -12.25
C LYS A 183 5.92 6.04 -13.65
N PRO A 184 6.10 5.16 -14.62
CA PRO A 184 6.42 5.53 -16.00
C PRO A 184 5.24 6.24 -16.68
N ASP A 185 5.51 6.88 -17.82
CA ASP A 185 4.45 7.31 -18.72
C ASP A 185 3.72 6.10 -19.36
N ARG A 186 2.55 6.35 -19.99
CA ARG A 186 1.69 5.31 -20.52
C ARG A 186 2.34 4.46 -21.62
N GLU A 187 3.12 5.08 -22.51
CA GLU A 187 3.83 4.39 -23.60
C GLU A 187 4.92 3.48 -23.03
N THR A 188 5.66 3.98 -22.07
CA THR A 188 6.70 3.22 -21.36
C THR A 188 6.11 2.09 -20.53
N ALA A 189 5.00 2.32 -19.82
CA ALA A 189 4.28 1.28 -19.08
C ALA A 189 3.82 0.13 -20.01
N HIS A 190 3.31 0.46 -21.19
CA HIS A 190 2.92 -0.55 -22.20
C HIS A 190 4.11 -1.42 -22.60
N ARG A 191 5.25 -0.80 -22.93
CA ARG A 191 6.48 -1.54 -23.28
C ARG A 191 6.97 -2.45 -22.15
N TYR A 192 6.86 -2.00 -20.90
CA TYR A 192 7.27 -2.79 -19.74
C TYR A 192 6.36 -4.00 -19.54
N VAL A 193 5.05 -3.85 -19.71
CA VAL A 193 4.10 -4.98 -19.64
C VAL A 193 4.42 -6.02 -20.72
N GLU A 194 4.64 -5.58 -21.97
CA GLU A 194 5.02 -6.48 -23.07
C GLU A 194 6.39 -7.16 -22.85
N ALA A 195 7.33 -6.49 -22.20
CA ALA A 195 8.63 -7.02 -21.85
C ALA A 195 8.62 -7.98 -20.63
N GLY A 196 7.47 -8.16 -19.97
CA GLY A 196 7.32 -9.08 -18.84
C GLY A 196 7.79 -8.51 -17.50
N HIS A 197 7.83 -7.17 -17.34
CA HIS A 197 8.04 -6.55 -16.05
C HIS A 197 6.90 -6.90 -15.09
N LEU A 198 7.23 -6.93 -13.79
CA LEU A 198 6.26 -7.10 -12.72
C LEU A 198 5.86 -5.72 -12.15
N TRP A 199 4.64 -5.58 -11.65
CA TRP A 199 4.28 -4.44 -10.83
C TRP A 199 4.84 -4.61 -9.42
N ASN A 200 5.41 -3.54 -8.87
CA ASN A 200 5.73 -3.46 -7.45
C ASN A 200 4.43 -3.32 -6.64
N THR A 201 4.21 -4.27 -5.73
CA THR A 201 3.04 -4.22 -4.83
C THR A 201 3.24 -3.32 -3.62
N GLY A 202 4.45 -2.78 -3.38
CA GLY A 202 4.79 -2.08 -2.16
C GLY A 202 4.91 -2.99 -0.93
N ILE A 203 4.86 -4.31 -1.12
CA ILE A 203 5.14 -5.28 -0.07
C ILE A 203 6.62 -5.61 -0.14
N PHE A 204 7.37 -5.26 0.90
CA PHE A 204 8.80 -5.47 0.97
C PHE A 204 9.18 -6.39 2.13
N ALA A 205 10.28 -7.11 1.96
CA ALA A 205 10.95 -7.86 3.01
C ALA A 205 12.45 -7.54 2.99
N TRP A 206 13.04 -7.27 4.14
CA TRP A 206 14.47 -6.97 4.32
C TRP A 206 14.89 -7.16 5.77
N LYS A 207 16.19 -7.30 6.04
CA LYS A 207 16.68 -7.17 7.43
C LYS A 207 16.69 -5.71 7.85
N ALA A 208 16.43 -5.45 9.13
CA ALA A 208 16.44 -4.09 9.67
C ALA A 208 17.78 -3.38 9.41
N ARG A 209 18.91 -4.04 9.67
CA ARG A 209 20.25 -3.48 9.41
C ARG A 209 20.49 -3.23 7.92
N THR A 210 20.08 -4.17 7.03
CA THR A 210 20.30 -4.04 5.59
C THR A 210 19.55 -2.84 5.03
N LEU A 211 18.31 -2.60 5.48
CA LEU A 211 17.59 -1.39 5.10
C LEU A 211 18.30 -0.11 5.59
N LEU A 212 18.84 -0.10 6.80
CA LEU A 212 19.56 1.06 7.33
C LEU A 212 20.87 1.32 6.56
N GLU A 213 21.61 0.27 6.18
CA GLU A 213 22.79 0.34 5.31
C GLU A 213 22.46 0.94 3.94
N GLU A 214 21.37 0.47 3.31
CA GLU A 214 20.91 0.99 2.02
C GLU A 214 20.41 2.44 2.11
N ILE A 215 19.78 2.83 3.23
CA ILE A 215 19.42 4.23 3.51
C ILE A 215 20.67 5.09 3.68
N GLU A 216 21.72 4.59 4.35
CA GLU A 216 23.00 5.30 4.49
C GLU A 216 23.63 5.57 3.13
N GLN A 217 23.60 4.56 2.25
CA GLN A 217 24.23 4.62 0.93
C GLN A 217 23.45 5.49 -0.06
N HIS A 218 22.12 5.35 -0.12
CA HIS A 218 21.28 5.92 -1.18
C HIS A 218 20.43 7.12 -0.74
N ALA A 219 20.20 7.29 0.57
CA ALA A 219 19.43 8.40 1.13
C ALA A 219 20.15 9.06 2.31
N PRO A 220 21.41 9.56 2.12
CA PRO A 220 22.20 10.15 3.21
C PRO A 220 21.52 11.36 3.85
N GLU A 221 20.61 12.04 3.14
CA GLU A 221 19.78 13.13 3.67
C GLU A 221 18.75 12.64 4.71
N ILE A 222 18.39 11.34 4.71
CA ILE A 222 17.60 10.71 5.76
C ILE A 222 18.52 10.17 6.85
N HIS A 223 19.56 9.41 6.46
CA HIS A 223 20.47 8.71 7.37
C HIS A 223 21.08 9.63 8.42
N ARG A 224 21.57 10.81 8.03
CA ARG A 224 22.19 11.79 8.95
C ARG A 224 21.28 12.24 10.10
N HIS A 225 19.96 12.03 9.99
CA HIS A 225 19.00 12.40 11.02
C HIS A 225 18.59 11.22 11.90
N ILE A 226 18.93 9.96 11.53
CA ILE A 226 18.62 8.75 12.34
C ILE A 226 19.11 8.87 13.79
N PRO A 227 20.29 9.44 14.12
CA PRO A 227 20.70 9.60 15.50
C PRO A 227 19.73 10.39 16.39
N LEU A 228 18.89 11.26 15.81
CA LEU A 228 17.86 11.99 16.56
C LEU A 228 16.76 11.07 17.11
N LEU A 229 16.62 9.85 16.58
CA LEU A 229 15.69 8.84 17.09
C LEU A 229 16.09 8.35 18.50
N GLU A 230 17.34 8.50 18.91
CA GLU A 230 17.78 8.25 20.30
C GLU A 230 17.13 9.23 21.27
N GLU A 231 16.84 10.46 20.83
CA GLU A 231 16.12 11.45 21.60
C GLU A 231 14.62 11.17 21.60
N ASN A 232 13.99 11.23 20.43
CA ASN A 232 12.59 10.83 20.16
C ASN A 232 12.25 10.93 18.68
N ALA A 233 11.11 10.35 18.28
CA ALA A 233 10.63 10.41 16.91
C ALA A 233 10.30 11.84 16.44
N GLU A 234 9.80 12.72 17.32
CA GLU A 234 9.46 14.10 16.96
C GLU A 234 10.69 14.89 16.49
N ALA A 235 11.83 14.75 17.15
CA ALA A 235 13.08 15.39 16.73
C ALA A 235 13.50 14.96 15.33
N PHE A 236 13.39 13.67 15.01
CA PHE A 236 13.68 13.12 13.69
C PHE A 236 12.69 13.63 12.62
N PHE A 237 11.38 13.45 12.83
CA PHE A 237 10.36 13.80 11.83
C PHE A 237 10.25 15.30 11.57
N LYS A 238 10.68 16.15 12.52
CA LYS A 238 10.70 17.62 12.35
C LYS A 238 11.67 18.06 11.26
N VAL A 239 12.78 17.36 11.09
CA VAL A 239 13.91 17.80 10.22
C VAL A 239 14.16 16.89 9.02
N VAL A 240 13.73 15.62 9.06
CA VAL A 240 13.93 14.68 7.95
C VAL A 240 13.13 15.13 6.72
N PRO A 241 13.71 15.05 5.51
CA PRO A 241 13.00 15.40 4.29
C PRO A 241 11.87 14.42 3.98
N THR A 242 10.84 14.88 3.27
CA THR A 242 9.78 14.02 2.77
C THR A 242 10.27 13.20 1.59
N SER A 243 10.18 11.86 1.68
CA SER A 243 10.62 10.96 0.63
C SER A 243 9.87 9.63 0.66
N VAL A 244 9.81 8.94 -0.50
CA VAL A 244 9.24 7.59 -0.62
C VAL A 244 10.38 6.58 -0.78
N ILE A 245 10.23 5.41 -0.16
CA ILE A 245 11.27 4.37 -0.12
C ILE A 245 11.63 3.87 -1.51
N ASP A 246 10.65 3.81 -2.41
CA ASP A 246 10.83 3.36 -3.77
C ASP A 246 11.89 4.17 -4.52
N ARG A 247 11.84 5.50 -4.42
CA ARG A 247 12.80 6.41 -5.07
C ARG A 247 14.07 6.62 -4.28
N ALA A 248 13.95 6.68 -2.94
CA ALA A 248 15.09 6.98 -2.09
C ALA A 248 16.10 5.83 -2.03
N VAL A 249 15.61 4.59 -2.10
CA VAL A 249 16.44 3.39 -1.89
C VAL A 249 16.22 2.37 -3.00
N VAL A 250 14.99 1.91 -3.20
CA VAL A 250 14.70 0.72 -4.03
C VAL A 250 15.16 0.90 -5.48
N GLU A 251 14.89 2.06 -6.10
CA GLU A 251 15.27 2.38 -7.48
C GLU A 251 16.80 2.46 -7.70
N GLN A 252 17.56 2.66 -6.61
CA GLN A 252 19.00 2.88 -6.67
C GLN A 252 19.81 1.68 -6.15
N SER A 253 19.18 0.77 -5.41
CA SER A 253 19.86 -0.34 -4.75
C SER A 253 20.24 -1.45 -5.73
N GLU A 254 21.51 -1.86 -5.68
CA GLU A 254 21.99 -3.07 -6.37
C GLU A 254 21.70 -4.35 -5.57
N ARG A 255 21.30 -4.23 -4.29
CA ARG A 255 20.92 -5.33 -3.41
C ARG A 255 19.42 -5.62 -3.45
N PHE A 256 18.82 -5.57 -4.62
CA PHE A 256 17.37 -5.67 -4.76
C PHE A 256 16.95 -6.91 -5.55
N ALA A 257 15.89 -7.57 -5.06
CA ALA A 257 15.28 -8.75 -5.67
C ALA A 257 13.75 -8.59 -5.75
N VAL A 258 13.15 -9.32 -6.69
CA VAL A 258 11.69 -9.43 -6.82
C VAL A 258 11.27 -10.89 -6.70
N LEU A 259 10.23 -11.15 -5.89
CA LEU A 259 9.57 -12.44 -5.81
C LEU A 259 8.18 -12.33 -6.47
N GLY A 260 7.89 -13.20 -7.43
CA GLY A 260 6.58 -13.23 -8.10
C GLY A 260 5.47 -13.66 -7.16
N ALA A 261 4.42 -12.84 -7.05
CA ALA A 261 3.22 -13.12 -6.26
C ALA A 261 2.39 -14.25 -6.87
N THR A 262 1.76 -15.06 -6.02
CA THR A 262 0.79 -16.09 -6.41
C THR A 262 -0.64 -15.72 -6.00
N PHE A 263 -0.83 -14.53 -5.45
CA PHE A 263 -2.11 -13.94 -5.05
C PHE A 263 -2.53 -12.83 -6.01
N THR A 264 -3.80 -12.48 -5.99
CA THR A 264 -4.31 -11.25 -6.62
C THR A 264 -4.10 -10.07 -5.69
N TRP A 265 -3.74 -8.91 -6.26
CA TRP A 265 -3.45 -7.69 -5.54
C TRP A 265 -4.06 -6.48 -6.23
N ASP A 266 -4.61 -5.55 -5.44
CA ASP A 266 -5.01 -4.22 -5.88
C ASP A 266 -4.74 -3.22 -4.74
N ASP A 267 -4.19 -2.03 -5.07
CA ASP A 267 -3.93 -0.96 -4.12
C ASP A 267 -5.19 -0.17 -3.74
N VAL A 268 -6.32 -0.47 -4.42
CA VAL A 268 -7.58 0.28 -4.28
C VAL A 268 -7.33 1.79 -4.39
N GLY A 269 -6.61 2.19 -5.44
CA GLY A 269 -6.06 3.55 -5.56
C GLY A 269 -7.07 4.62 -5.99
N SER A 270 -8.24 4.25 -6.49
CA SER A 270 -9.25 5.19 -7.03
C SER A 270 -10.63 4.57 -7.07
N TRP A 271 -11.65 5.38 -7.36
CA TRP A 271 -13.02 4.91 -7.60
C TRP A 271 -13.12 3.89 -8.73
N GLU A 272 -12.24 3.95 -9.72
CA GLU A 272 -12.16 2.95 -10.79
C GLU A 272 -11.73 1.56 -10.25
N ALA A 273 -11.02 1.50 -9.13
CA ALA A 273 -10.71 0.23 -8.48
C ALA A 273 -11.97 -0.50 -7.99
N LEU A 274 -13.03 0.21 -7.60
CA LEU A 274 -14.32 -0.42 -7.26
C LEU A 274 -14.92 -1.16 -8.44
N ALA A 275 -14.79 -0.64 -9.67
CA ALA A 275 -15.25 -1.31 -10.88
C ALA A 275 -14.54 -2.64 -11.11
N ARG A 276 -13.26 -2.75 -10.70
CA ARG A 276 -12.50 -4.00 -10.83
C ARG A 276 -12.78 -5.01 -9.71
N LEU A 277 -13.16 -4.52 -8.56
CA LEU A 277 -13.27 -5.34 -7.33
C LEU A 277 -14.68 -5.81 -7.03
N HIS A 278 -15.69 -5.22 -7.69
CA HIS A 278 -17.09 -5.58 -7.55
C HIS A 278 -17.66 -6.18 -8.84
N LEU A 279 -18.74 -6.95 -8.71
CA LEU A 279 -19.46 -7.49 -9.85
C LEU A 279 -20.22 -6.37 -10.56
N SER A 280 -20.11 -6.34 -11.88
CA SER A 280 -20.93 -5.48 -12.73
C SER A 280 -22.23 -6.17 -13.14
N ASP A 281 -23.26 -5.37 -13.42
CA ASP A 281 -24.46 -5.85 -14.11
C ASP A 281 -24.18 -6.17 -15.59
N ALA A 282 -25.22 -6.62 -16.33
CA ALA A 282 -25.10 -6.98 -17.74
C ALA A 282 -24.76 -5.77 -18.65
N GLN A 283 -24.93 -4.55 -18.17
CA GLN A 283 -24.61 -3.29 -18.85
C GLN A 283 -23.29 -2.69 -18.42
N GLY A 284 -22.50 -3.40 -17.58
CA GLY A 284 -21.20 -2.91 -17.10
C GLY A 284 -21.27 -1.93 -15.93
N ASN A 285 -22.47 -1.68 -15.35
CA ASN A 285 -22.57 -0.81 -14.19
C ASN A 285 -22.14 -1.56 -12.92
N VAL A 286 -21.40 -0.88 -12.05
CA VAL A 286 -21.03 -1.34 -10.70
C VAL A 286 -21.75 -0.47 -9.68
N ILE A 287 -22.53 -1.10 -8.79
CA ILE A 287 -23.31 -0.40 -7.77
C ILE A 287 -22.91 -0.93 -6.39
N VAL A 288 -22.35 -0.05 -5.57
CA VAL A 288 -22.04 -0.31 -4.16
C VAL A 288 -23.00 0.51 -3.30
N GLY A 289 -23.84 -0.17 -2.54
CA GLY A 289 -24.93 0.46 -1.77
C GLY A 289 -26.27 0.46 -2.48
N ALA A 290 -27.14 1.39 -2.14
CA ALA A 290 -28.51 1.47 -2.71
C ALA A 290 -28.52 2.25 -4.02
N GLY A 291 -28.73 1.56 -5.16
CA GLY A 291 -28.76 2.19 -6.48
C GLY A 291 -29.58 1.40 -7.50
N GLN A 292 -30.02 2.09 -8.54
CA GLN A 292 -30.71 1.51 -9.69
C GLN A 292 -30.25 2.20 -10.97
N THR A 293 -30.14 1.42 -12.06
CA THR A 293 -29.78 1.91 -13.39
C THR A 293 -30.88 1.54 -14.38
N VAL A 294 -31.28 2.49 -15.21
CA VAL A 294 -32.25 2.31 -16.29
C VAL A 294 -31.66 2.93 -17.55
N GLU A 295 -31.58 2.16 -18.65
CA GLU A 295 -31.00 2.62 -19.92
C GLU A 295 -29.60 3.26 -19.75
N SER A 296 -28.78 2.70 -18.82
CA SER A 296 -27.49 3.26 -18.42
C SER A 296 -26.41 2.18 -18.44
N SER A 297 -25.18 2.53 -18.81
CA SER A 297 -24.07 1.58 -18.95
C SER A 297 -22.73 2.12 -18.42
N ASP A 298 -21.86 1.20 -18.02
CA ASP A 298 -20.48 1.48 -17.64
C ASP A 298 -20.30 2.52 -16.53
N ASN A 299 -21.29 2.65 -15.61
CA ASN A 299 -21.21 3.58 -14.49
C ASN A 299 -20.69 2.89 -13.23
N VAL A 300 -20.01 3.65 -12.39
CA VAL A 300 -19.59 3.26 -11.04
C VAL A 300 -20.35 4.10 -10.02
N VAL A 301 -21.19 3.45 -9.23
CA VAL A 301 -22.02 4.10 -8.20
C VAL A 301 -21.58 3.63 -6.84
N PHE A 302 -21.33 4.58 -5.94
CA PHE A 302 -21.14 4.31 -4.52
C PHE A 302 -22.12 5.15 -3.70
N THR A 303 -22.82 4.53 -2.75
CA THR A 303 -23.60 5.26 -1.75
C THR A 303 -23.58 4.54 -0.40
N ASP A 304 -23.28 5.27 0.64
CA ASP A 304 -23.37 4.81 2.02
C ASP A 304 -24.64 5.33 2.73
N GLN A 305 -25.34 6.29 2.11
CA GLN A 305 -26.61 6.84 2.62
C GLN A 305 -27.54 7.25 1.49
N GLY A 306 -28.83 6.90 1.62
CA GLY A 306 -29.86 7.18 0.62
C GLY A 306 -29.75 6.24 -0.58
N SER A 307 -30.23 6.68 -1.75
CA SER A 307 -30.18 5.91 -2.99
C SER A 307 -29.79 6.79 -4.18
N VAL A 308 -29.25 6.15 -5.22
CA VAL A 308 -28.92 6.77 -6.51
C VAL A 308 -29.70 6.07 -7.61
N VAL A 309 -30.35 6.84 -8.48
CA VAL A 309 -31.01 6.33 -9.69
C VAL A 309 -30.36 6.98 -10.90
N LEU A 310 -29.87 6.17 -11.82
CA LEU A 310 -29.29 6.64 -13.07
C LEU A 310 -30.25 6.31 -14.23
N PHE A 311 -30.52 7.27 -15.09
CA PHE A 311 -31.39 7.10 -16.25
C PHE A 311 -30.75 7.70 -17.51
N GLY A 312 -30.52 6.85 -18.52
CA GLY A 312 -30.06 7.25 -19.85
C GLY A 312 -28.65 7.84 -19.90
N ILE A 313 -27.75 7.41 -18.98
CA ILE A 313 -26.38 7.94 -18.86
C ILE A 313 -25.32 6.82 -18.86
N GLU A 314 -24.10 7.17 -19.24
CA GLU A 314 -23.00 6.23 -19.36
C GLU A 314 -21.65 6.82 -18.92
N ASN A 315 -20.71 5.93 -18.57
CA ASN A 315 -19.29 6.27 -18.26
C ASN A 315 -19.12 7.31 -17.14
N LEU A 316 -19.93 7.24 -16.09
CA LEU A 316 -19.84 8.13 -14.93
C LEU A 316 -19.39 7.39 -13.67
N VAL A 317 -18.71 8.14 -12.81
CA VAL A 317 -18.56 7.82 -11.39
C VAL A 317 -19.52 8.72 -10.61
N VAL A 318 -20.41 8.10 -9.83
CA VAL A 318 -21.42 8.80 -9.03
C VAL A 318 -21.28 8.37 -7.57
N ILE A 319 -20.89 9.29 -6.71
CA ILE A 319 -20.62 9.03 -5.30
C ILE A 319 -21.60 9.87 -4.48
N ARG A 320 -22.32 9.21 -3.57
CA ARG A 320 -23.19 9.87 -2.60
C ARG A 320 -22.82 9.44 -1.19
N THR A 321 -22.50 10.41 -0.35
CA THR A 321 -22.18 10.19 1.07
C THR A 321 -22.65 11.39 1.92
N GLY A 322 -23.40 11.13 2.97
CA GLY A 322 -24.00 12.20 3.77
C GLY A 322 -24.82 13.18 2.93
N ASP A 323 -24.46 14.44 2.99
CA ASP A 323 -25.06 15.55 2.22
C ASP A 323 -24.36 15.84 0.89
N ARG A 324 -23.28 15.13 0.58
CA ARG A 324 -22.46 15.37 -0.62
C ARG A 324 -22.76 14.37 -1.73
N THR A 325 -22.76 14.89 -2.96
CA THR A 325 -22.83 14.08 -4.18
C THR A 325 -21.74 14.58 -5.13
N LEU A 326 -20.90 13.65 -5.57
CA LEU A 326 -19.89 13.88 -6.59
C LEU A 326 -20.27 13.10 -7.86
N VAL A 327 -20.23 13.79 -9.00
CA VAL A 327 -20.45 13.18 -10.32
C VAL A 327 -19.31 13.61 -11.24
N LEU A 328 -18.65 12.65 -11.89
CA LEU A 328 -17.58 12.92 -12.83
C LEU A 328 -17.51 11.84 -13.91
N PRO A 329 -16.91 12.12 -15.08
CA PRO A 329 -16.57 11.09 -16.06
C PRO A 329 -15.61 10.06 -15.46
N ARG A 330 -15.78 8.77 -15.77
CA ARG A 330 -14.91 7.68 -15.27
C ARG A 330 -13.44 7.93 -15.57
N GLU A 331 -13.14 8.41 -16.78
CA GLU A 331 -11.78 8.74 -17.21
C GLU A 331 -11.09 9.81 -16.35
N ARG A 332 -11.87 10.62 -15.62
CA ARG A 332 -11.39 11.66 -14.72
C ARG A 332 -11.32 11.23 -13.24
N ALA A 333 -11.61 9.97 -12.94
CA ALA A 333 -11.59 9.48 -11.55
C ALA A 333 -10.19 9.58 -10.88
N ALA A 334 -9.11 9.61 -11.67
CA ALA A 334 -7.76 9.81 -11.18
C ALA A 334 -7.44 11.28 -10.81
N ASP A 335 -8.19 12.25 -11.37
CA ASP A 335 -7.92 13.69 -11.27
C ASP A 335 -8.51 14.33 -10.00
N LEU A 336 -9.11 13.55 -9.10
CA LEU A 336 -9.76 14.05 -7.89
C LEU A 336 -8.85 14.90 -7.00
N LYS A 337 -7.54 14.65 -7.03
CA LYS A 337 -6.59 15.48 -6.27
C LYS A 337 -6.57 16.92 -6.79
N GLU A 338 -6.61 17.10 -8.12
CA GLU A 338 -6.67 18.43 -8.75
C GLU A 338 -7.96 19.17 -8.39
N LEU A 339 -9.09 18.43 -8.33
CA LEU A 339 -10.36 19.02 -7.89
C LEU A 339 -10.26 19.54 -6.46
N LEU A 340 -9.68 18.75 -5.55
CA LEU A 340 -9.55 19.17 -4.15
C LEU A 340 -8.66 20.41 -4.00
N GLU A 341 -7.56 20.50 -4.73
CA GLU A 341 -6.68 21.66 -4.74
C GLU A 341 -7.43 22.94 -5.21
N GLN A 342 -8.38 22.79 -6.16
CA GLN A 342 -9.22 23.91 -6.61
C GLN A 342 -10.27 24.30 -5.55
N LEU A 343 -10.94 23.33 -4.93
CA LEU A 343 -11.93 23.60 -3.87
C LEU A 343 -11.31 24.28 -2.63
N ASP A 344 -10.11 23.83 -2.23
CA ASP A 344 -9.39 24.43 -1.10
C ASP A 344 -8.90 25.87 -1.40
N SER A 345 -8.69 26.20 -2.68
CA SER A 345 -8.30 27.55 -3.11
C SER A 345 -9.46 28.55 -3.16
N GLU A 346 -10.71 28.07 -3.15
CA GLU A 346 -11.93 28.89 -3.18
C GLU A 346 -12.59 29.05 -1.79
N ALA A 347 -12.10 28.32 -0.76
CA ALA A 347 -12.60 28.36 0.62
C ALA A 347 -11.73 29.26 1.51
#